data_a8183b6a0ec8dee59a356eaa87a7b157
#
_entry.id   a8183b6a0ec8dee59a356eaa87a7b157
#
_cell.length_a   1.000
_cell.length_b   1.000
_cell.length_c   1.000
_cell.angle_alpha   90.00
_cell.angle_beta   90.00
_cell.angle_gamma   90.00
#
_symmetry.space_group_name_H-M   'P 1'
#
loop_
_entity.id
_entity.type
_entity.pdbx_description
1 polymer ?
#
loop_
_entity_poly.entity_id
_entity_poly.type
_entity_poly.pdbx_seq_one_letter_code
_entity_poly.pdbx_strand_id
1 'polypeptide(L)'
;NGTSLKYEHGEYSFNTMFSAHEGEKASSFNGYFCALDSLDKPFMDAGMQRQLLAESEKQLDTVSPSEKFVGRVIYSPDCFNELLQTALENFASSGVLIDGTSPWKDALNTKVASEKLNLRSVPLDGRTVVGQRFTSDGYPVEDMDIIIDGVLKTFILSQYGANKTGFPRSLNSGNNLEVLPGDKALEEMISGID
;
A
#
# COMPACT_ATOMS: atom_id res chain seq x y z
N ASN A 1 21.90 -7.43 -23.38
CA ASN A 1 20.74 -6.82 -24.07
C ASN A 1 21.01 -5.40 -24.57
N GLY A 2 22.11 -4.73 -24.17
CA GLY A 2 22.43 -3.37 -24.60
C GLY A 2 21.64 -2.25 -23.89
N THR A 3 20.78 -2.56 -22.94
CA THR A 3 20.08 -1.56 -22.14
C THR A 3 21.02 -1.03 -21.07
N SER A 4 21.16 0.30 -20.99
CA SER A 4 21.92 1.00 -19.94
C SER A 4 21.05 2.15 -19.44
N LEU A 5 20.58 2.06 -18.21
CA LEU A 5 19.77 3.07 -17.56
C LEU A 5 20.47 3.52 -16.29
N LYS A 6 20.57 4.83 -16.08
CA LYS A 6 21.15 5.42 -14.88
C LYS A 6 20.17 6.43 -14.29
N TYR A 7 19.99 6.36 -13.00
CA TYR A 7 19.23 7.32 -12.20
C TYR A 7 19.98 7.54 -10.89
N GLU A 8 20.09 8.79 -10.50
CA GLU A 8 20.66 9.18 -9.21
C GLU A 8 19.53 9.78 -8.38
N HIS A 9 19.37 9.26 -7.18
CA HIS A 9 18.35 9.69 -6.24
C HIS A 9 18.94 9.68 -4.84
N GLY A 10 18.54 10.66 -4.04
CA GLY A 10 18.86 10.73 -2.62
C GLY A 10 17.58 10.99 -1.85
N GLU A 11 17.46 10.35 -0.71
CA GLU A 11 16.36 10.52 0.22
C GLU A 11 16.87 10.45 1.64
N TYR A 12 16.11 10.98 2.58
CA TYR A 12 16.29 10.78 4.00
C TYR A 12 15.24 9.81 4.48
N SER A 13 15.62 8.81 5.25
CA SER A 13 14.66 7.89 5.88
C SER A 13 14.62 8.13 7.37
N PHE A 14 13.43 8.12 7.93
CA PHE A 14 13.17 8.25 9.34
C PHE A 14 12.32 7.06 9.81
N ASN A 15 12.79 6.40 10.85
CA ASN A 15 12.11 5.26 11.44
C ASN A 15 12.08 5.42 12.97
N THR A 16 10.90 5.28 13.55
CA THR A 16 10.70 5.27 15.00
C THR A 16 9.94 4.04 15.45
N MET A 17 10.26 3.58 16.65
CA MET A 17 9.48 2.58 17.39
C MET A 17 9.23 3.11 18.79
N PHE A 18 8.01 3.00 19.29
CA PHE A 18 7.63 3.54 20.59
C PHE A 18 6.46 2.77 21.20
N SER A 19 6.29 2.91 22.50
CA SER A 19 5.12 2.50 23.28
C SER A 19 4.86 3.54 24.36
N ALA A 20 3.60 3.73 24.72
CA ALA A 20 3.20 4.55 25.86
C ALA A 20 3.19 3.69 27.14
N HIS A 21 3.53 4.29 28.27
CA HIS A 21 3.51 3.65 29.58
C HIS A 21 2.92 4.58 30.64
N GLU A 22 2.05 4.04 31.49
CA GLU A 22 1.53 4.72 32.66
C GLU A 22 1.40 3.71 33.80
N GLY A 23 2.30 3.75 34.78
CA GLY A 23 2.37 2.74 35.84
C GLY A 23 2.60 1.33 35.29
N GLU A 24 1.67 0.43 35.53
CA GLU A 24 1.70 -0.94 34.99
C GLU A 24 1.04 -1.09 33.60
N LYS A 25 0.35 -0.04 33.12
CA LYS A 25 -0.25 -0.05 31.79
C LYS A 25 0.79 0.21 30.73
N ALA A 26 0.65 -0.48 29.60
CA ALA A 26 1.48 -0.26 28.42
C ALA A 26 0.64 -0.37 27.15
N SER A 27 0.91 0.49 26.19
CA SER A 27 0.36 0.35 24.84
C SER A 27 1.02 -0.81 24.09
N SER A 28 0.44 -1.19 22.95
CA SER A 28 1.15 -1.97 21.96
C SER A 28 2.40 -1.23 21.47
N PHE A 29 3.34 -1.97 20.88
CA PHE A 29 4.42 -1.37 20.11
C PHE A 29 3.83 -0.70 18.88
N ASN A 30 4.20 0.56 18.67
CA ASN A 30 3.86 1.33 17.48
C ASN A 30 5.15 1.66 16.73
N GLY A 31 5.06 1.78 15.44
CA GLY A 31 6.19 2.17 14.61
C GLY A 31 5.74 3.10 13.49
N TYR A 32 6.64 3.94 13.03
CA TYR A 32 6.41 4.79 11.88
C TYR A 32 7.68 4.91 11.05
N PHE A 33 7.52 4.70 9.76
CA PHE A 33 8.56 4.93 8.76
C PHE A 33 8.10 5.99 7.78
N CYS A 34 8.96 6.94 7.45
CA CYS A 34 8.74 7.82 6.32
C CYS A 34 10.05 8.12 5.58
N ALA A 35 9.93 8.36 4.30
CA ALA A 35 10.97 8.92 3.46
C ALA A 35 10.72 10.42 3.26
N LEU A 36 11.78 11.21 3.29
CA LEU A 36 11.77 12.66 3.18
C LEU A 36 12.69 13.09 2.05
N ASP A 37 12.29 14.09 1.30
CA ASP A 37 13.10 14.74 0.26
C ASP A 37 13.99 15.87 0.83
N SER A 38 13.66 16.38 2.01
CA SER A 38 14.42 17.41 2.72
C SER A 38 14.38 17.23 4.24
N LEU A 39 15.28 17.90 4.96
CA LEU A 39 15.31 17.97 6.41
C LEU A 39 14.84 19.35 6.95
N ASP A 40 14.05 20.07 6.20
CA ASP A 40 13.61 21.43 6.55
C ASP A 40 12.60 21.44 7.69
N LYS A 41 12.00 20.30 8.01
CA LYS A 41 11.03 20.14 9.10
C LYS A 41 11.59 19.24 10.20
N PRO A 42 11.25 19.49 11.48
CA PRO A 42 11.57 18.55 12.56
C PRO A 42 10.95 17.18 12.27
N PHE A 43 11.65 16.10 12.62
CA PHE A 43 11.15 14.72 12.44
C PHE A 43 9.79 14.46 13.10
N MET A 44 9.52 15.14 14.23
CA MET A 44 8.22 15.05 14.90
C MET A 44 7.04 15.57 14.07
N ASP A 45 7.33 16.41 13.08
CA ASP A 45 6.33 16.99 12.16
C ASP A 45 6.34 16.26 10.81
N ALA A 46 7.10 15.19 10.69
CA ALA A 46 7.13 14.34 9.50
C ALA A 46 5.92 13.41 9.47
N GLY A 47 5.12 13.53 8.42
CA GLY A 47 3.97 12.67 8.18
C GLY A 47 3.01 12.56 9.38
N MET A 48 2.75 11.33 9.83
CA MET A 48 1.80 11.02 10.90
C MET A 48 2.44 10.86 12.29
N GLN A 49 3.72 11.15 12.48
CA GLN A 49 4.46 10.85 13.71
C GLN A 49 3.76 11.38 14.98
N ARG A 50 3.35 12.66 15.01
CA ARG A 50 2.64 13.23 16.18
C ARG A 50 1.31 12.55 16.45
N GLN A 51 0.57 12.25 15.40
CA GLN A 51 -0.73 11.58 15.52
C GLN A 51 -0.55 10.18 16.12
N LEU A 52 0.39 9.40 15.62
CA LEU A 52 0.65 8.04 16.12
C LEU A 52 1.14 8.03 17.57
N LEU A 53 1.93 9.01 17.98
CA LEU A 53 2.31 9.17 19.39
C LEU A 53 1.08 9.43 20.28
N ALA A 54 0.19 10.36 19.87
CA ALA A 54 -1.03 10.64 20.64
C ALA A 54 -2.01 9.46 20.63
N GLU A 55 -2.07 8.68 19.55
CA GLU A 55 -2.88 7.46 19.48
C GLU A 55 -2.32 6.35 20.37
N SER A 56 -1.00 6.27 20.54
CA SER A 56 -0.40 5.27 21.43
C SER A 56 -0.75 5.53 22.91
N GLU A 57 -0.91 6.78 23.32
CA GLU A 57 -1.40 7.12 24.66
C GLU A 57 -2.84 6.60 24.90
N LYS A 58 -3.70 6.69 23.90
CA LYS A 58 -5.09 6.15 23.97
C LYS A 58 -5.12 4.63 24.09
N GLN A 59 -4.09 3.93 23.64
CA GLN A 59 -3.98 2.48 23.76
C GLN A 59 -3.66 2.00 25.17
N LEU A 60 -3.42 2.88 26.14
CA LEU A 60 -3.28 2.52 27.55
C LEU A 60 -4.60 2.02 28.16
N ASP A 61 -5.73 2.47 27.63
CA ASP A 61 -7.06 2.08 28.04
C ASP A 61 -7.78 1.31 26.92
N THR A 62 -7.36 0.07 26.73
CA THR A 62 -7.96 -0.83 25.73
C THR A 62 -9.02 -1.73 26.34
N VAL A 63 -9.98 -2.12 25.52
CA VAL A 63 -10.97 -3.14 25.84
C VAL A 63 -10.80 -4.33 24.90
N SER A 64 -10.93 -5.53 25.45
CA SER A 64 -10.95 -6.74 24.63
C SER A 64 -12.35 -6.99 24.09
N PRO A 65 -12.50 -7.35 22.81
CA PRO A 65 -13.76 -7.81 22.29
C PRO A 65 -14.22 -9.04 23.10
N SER A 66 -15.48 -9.06 23.55
CA SER A 66 -16.01 -10.16 24.38
C SER A 66 -16.20 -11.45 23.58
N GLU A 67 -16.47 -11.36 22.29
CA GLU A 67 -16.81 -12.49 21.43
C GLU A 67 -16.28 -12.28 19.99
N LYS A 68 -16.26 -13.38 19.22
CA LYS A 68 -16.08 -13.29 17.77
C LYS A 68 -17.31 -12.65 17.15
N PHE A 69 -17.10 -11.71 16.27
CA PHE A 69 -18.19 -11.02 15.58
C PHE A 69 -17.99 -11.00 14.07
N VAL A 70 -19.09 -10.84 13.35
CA VAL A 70 -19.13 -10.50 11.94
C VAL A 70 -19.76 -9.11 11.84
N GLY A 71 -19.05 -8.15 11.31
CA GLY A 71 -19.49 -6.77 11.28
C GLY A 71 -18.69 -5.89 10.34
N ARG A 72 -18.93 -4.59 10.42
CA ARG A 72 -18.18 -3.58 9.67
C ARG A 72 -16.86 -3.29 10.37
N VAL A 73 -15.82 -3.13 9.58
CA VAL A 73 -14.47 -2.80 10.07
C VAL A 73 -13.94 -1.61 9.27
N ILE A 74 -13.37 -0.63 9.97
CA ILE A 74 -12.62 0.45 9.36
C ILE A 74 -11.14 0.11 9.51
N TYR A 75 -10.43 0.07 8.40
CA TYR A 75 -8.97 -0.04 8.37
C TYR A 75 -8.35 1.33 8.25
N SER A 76 -7.29 1.59 9.03
CA SER A 76 -6.44 2.75 8.80
C SER A 76 -5.78 2.67 7.42
N PRO A 77 -5.36 3.79 6.82
CA PRO A 77 -4.68 3.78 5.52
C PRO A 77 -3.46 2.85 5.48
N ASP A 78 -2.64 2.81 6.53
CA ASP A 78 -1.46 1.94 6.60
C ASP A 78 -1.85 0.46 6.61
N CYS A 79 -2.79 0.08 7.47
CA CYS A 79 -3.30 -1.29 7.55
C CYS A 79 -3.97 -1.72 6.24
N PHE A 80 -4.70 -0.82 5.59
CA PHE A 80 -5.34 -1.11 4.31
C PHE A 80 -4.30 -1.27 3.18
N ASN A 81 -3.23 -0.47 3.20
CA ASN A 81 -2.12 -0.62 2.26
C ASN A 81 -1.45 -1.99 2.37
N GLU A 82 -1.18 -2.48 3.58
CA GLU A 82 -0.62 -3.83 3.80
C GLU A 82 -1.53 -4.94 3.27
N LEU A 83 -2.85 -4.81 3.48
CA LEU A 83 -3.83 -5.75 2.92
C LEU A 83 -3.83 -5.73 1.40
N LEU A 84 -3.76 -4.56 0.77
CA LEU A 84 -3.70 -4.43 -0.69
C LEU A 84 -2.42 -5.03 -1.26
N GLN A 85 -1.26 -4.74 -0.65
CA GLN A 85 0.01 -5.33 -1.07
C GLN A 85 -0.04 -6.85 -0.98
N THR A 86 -0.52 -7.40 0.15
CA THR A 86 -0.69 -8.84 0.33
C THR A 86 -1.63 -9.43 -0.73
N ALA A 87 -2.73 -8.76 -1.04
CA ALA A 87 -3.65 -9.21 -2.09
C ALA A 87 -2.99 -9.20 -3.48
N LEU A 88 -2.25 -8.15 -3.82
CA LEU A 88 -1.56 -8.06 -5.10
C LEU A 88 -0.46 -9.12 -5.23
N GLU A 89 0.31 -9.38 -4.18
CA GLU A 89 1.34 -10.43 -4.15
C GLU A 89 0.75 -11.81 -4.39
N ASN A 90 -0.38 -12.13 -3.76
CA ASN A 90 -1.00 -13.45 -3.81
C ASN A 90 -1.96 -13.65 -4.98
N PHE A 91 -2.42 -12.57 -5.62
CA PHE A 91 -3.44 -12.68 -6.66
C PHE A 91 -2.97 -12.15 -8.03
N ALA A 92 -2.06 -11.20 -8.08
CA ALA A 92 -1.71 -10.50 -9.31
C ALA A 92 -0.21 -10.54 -9.69
N SER A 93 0.64 -11.13 -8.85
CA SER A 93 2.09 -11.15 -9.08
C SER A 93 2.53 -12.22 -10.09
N SER A 94 3.74 -12.04 -10.66
CA SER A 94 4.33 -12.99 -11.61
C SER A 94 4.38 -14.42 -11.06
N GLY A 95 4.77 -14.61 -9.79
CA GLY A 95 4.95 -15.95 -9.20
C GLY A 95 3.66 -16.75 -9.24
N VAL A 96 2.61 -16.24 -8.60
CA VAL A 96 1.32 -16.94 -8.47
C VAL A 96 0.61 -17.16 -9.82
N LEU A 97 0.86 -16.28 -10.80
CA LEU A 97 0.30 -16.46 -12.15
C LEU A 97 1.05 -17.51 -12.95
N ILE A 98 2.39 -17.58 -12.84
CA ILE A 98 3.21 -18.61 -13.48
C ILE A 98 2.86 -20.00 -12.89
N ASP A 99 2.72 -20.07 -11.56
CA ASP A 99 2.39 -21.32 -10.86
C ASP A 99 0.91 -21.72 -11.02
N GLY A 100 0.08 -20.85 -11.60
CA GLY A 100 -1.35 -21.08 -11.78
C GLY A 100 -2.17 -21.11 -10.49
N THR A 101 -1.60 -20.65 -9.37
CA THR A 101 -2.23 -20.64 -8.04
C THR A 101 -3.05 -19.40 -7.76
N SER A 102 -2.94 -18.36 -8.60
CA SER A 102 -3.70 -17.13 -8.44
C SER A 102 -5.21 -17.35 -8.58
N PRO A 103 -6.03 -16.90 -7.60
CA PRO A 103 -7.48 -16.85 -7.74
C PRO A 103 -7.94 -15.92 -8.88
N TRP A 104 -7.10 -14.97 -9.30
CA TRP A 104 -7.41 -13.99 -10.34
C TRP A 104 -6.84 -14.33 -11.71
N LYS A 105 -6.27 -15.52 -11.92
CA LYS A 105 -5.60 -15.90 -13.17
C LYS A 105 -6.46 -15.68 -14.42
N ASP A 106 -7.79 -15.84 -14.30
CA ASP A 106 -8.76 -15.68 -15.39
C ASP A 106 -9.60 -14.39 -15.23
N ALA A 107 -9.23 -13.50 -14.32
CA ALA A 107 -10.05 -12.35 -13.91
C ALA A 107 -9.63 -11.02 -14.57
N LEU A 108 -8.67 -11.01 -15.50
CA LEU A 108 -8.29 -9.79 -16.20
C LEU A 108 -9.50 -9.19 -16.94
N ASN A 109 -9.73 -7.89 -16.73
CA ASN A 109 -10.90 -7.16 -17.22
C ASN A 109 -12.24 -7.61 -16.63
N THR A 110 -12.24 -8.33 -15.51
CA THR A 110 -13.46 -8.66 -14.77
C THR A 110 -13.49 -8.03 -13.40
N LYS A 111 -14.67 -8.00 -12.77
CA LYS A 111 -14.87 -7.42 -11.45
C LYS A 111 -14.27 -8.35 -10.37
N VAL A 112 -13.30 -7.84 -9.61
CA VAL A 112 -12.60 -8.55 -8.52
C VAL A 112 -12.83 -7.91 -7.16
N ALA A 113 -13.35 -6.68 -7.14
CA ALA A 113 -13.56 -5.91 -5.91
C ALA A 113 -14.85 -5.06 -6.01
N SER A 114 -15.15 -4.30 -4.95
CA SER A 114 -16.19 -3.28 -4.99
C SER A 114 -15.90 -2.26 -6.10
N GLU A 115 -16.94 -1.77 -6.76
CA GLU A 115 -16.84 -0.67 -7.74
C GLU A 115 -16.31 0.64 -7.15
N LYS A 116 -16.29 0.76 -5.83
CA LYS A 116 -15.69 1.90 -5.14
C LYS A 116 -14.16 1.82 -5.06
N LEU A 117 -13.57 0.65 -5.32
CA LEU A 117 -12.12 0.50 -5.27
C LEU A 117 -11.50 0.92 -6.60
N ASN A 118 -10.71 1.98 -6.52
CA ASN A 118 -9.82 2.43 -7.59
C ASN A 118 -8.39 2.42 -7.04
N LEU A 119 -7.57 1.52 -7.58
CA LEU A 119 -6.19 1.28 -7.18
C LEU A 119 -5.25 1.48 -8.35
N ARG A 120 -4.27 2.34 -8.18
CA ARG A 120 -3.24 2.67 -9.16
C ARG A 120 -1.85 2.46 -8.59
N SER A 121 -0.87 2.29 -9.45
CA SER A 121 0.54 2.43 -9.09
C SER A 121 1.10 3.68 -9.79
N VAL A 122 1.61 4.62 -8.99
CA VAL A 122 2.00 5.97 -9.44
C VAL A 122 3.45 6.30 -9.06
N PRO A 123 4.44 5.54 -9.56
CA PRO A 123 5.85 5.70 -9.20
C PRO A 123 6.45 7.03 -9.65
N LEU A 124 5.80 7.75 -10.59
CA LEU A 124 6.25 9.02 -11.13
C LEU A 124 5.57 10.23 -10.48
N ASP A 125 4.64 10.01 -9.56
CA ASP A 125 3.94 11.09 -8.86
C ASP A 125 4.93 11.92 -8.04
N GLY A 126 4.86 13.25 -8.17
CA GLY A 126 5.73 14.17 -7.44
C GLY A 126 5.55 14.16 -5.91
N ARG A 127 4.48 13.53 -5.40
CA ARG A 127 4.26 13.28 -3.96
C ARG A 127 5.07 12.09 -3.46
N THR A 128 5.59 11.26 -4.35
CA THR A 128 6.33 10.04 -4.01
C THR A 128 7.81 10.37 -3.85
N VAL A 129 8.32 10.35 -2.62
CA VAL A 129 9.73 10.58 -2.33
C VAL A 129 10.57 9.43 -2.91
N VAL A 130 10.15 8.18 -2.64
CA VAL A 130 10.82 6.98 -3.15
C VAL A 130 10.09 6.49 -4.39
N GLY A 131 10.37 7.12 -5.53
CA GLY A 131 9.79 6.72 -6.81
C GLY A 131 10.68 5.72 -7.56
N GLN A 132 10.07 4.96 -8.44
CA GLN A 132 10.78 4.08 -9.37
C GLN A 132 10.90 4.79 -10.72
N ARG A 133 12.06 4.68 -11.40
CA ARG A 133 12.27 5.26 -12.75
C ARG A 133 12.41 4.19 -13.83
N PHE A 134 12.81 2.99 -13.44
CA PHE A 134 12.87 1.83 -14.31
C PHE A 134 12.70 0.55 -13.49
N THR A 135 12.21 -0.47 -14.13
CA THR A 135 12.01 -1.79 -13.52
C THR A 135 13.34 -2.55 -13.43
N SER A 136 13.41 -3.57 -12.59
CA SER A 136 14.61 -4.41 -12.44
C SER A 136 14.97 -5.17 -13.71
N ASP A 137 14.03 -5.37 -14.61
CA ASP A 137 14.23 -5.98 -15.93
C ASP A 137 14.55 -4.96 -17.04
N GLY A 138 14.78 -3.67 -16.68
CA GLY A 138 15.40 -2.66 -17.52
C GLY A 138 14.46 -1.86 -18.41
N TYR A 139 13.22 -1.65 -17.99
CA TYR A 139 12.25 -0.80 -18.72
C TYR A 139 11.98 0.50 -17.96
N PRO A 140 11.84 1.63 -18.64
CA PRO A 140 11.26 2.83 -18.03
C PRO A 140 9.89 2.51 -17.45
N VAL A 141 9.56 3.13 -16.32
CA VAL A 141 8.24 2.96 -15.70
C VAL A 141 7.27 4.02 -16.18
N GLU A 142 5.99 3.67 -16.12
CA GLU A 142 4.86 4.56 -16.32
C GLU A 142 3.86 4.31 -15.19
N ASP A 143 3.02 5.28 -14.89
CA ASP A 143 1.89 5.08 -13.99
C ASP A 143 0.91 4.09 -14.60
N MET A 144 0.28 3.25 -13.78
CA MET A 144 -0.65 2.24 -14.27
C MET A 144 -1.87 2.05 -13.37
N ASP A 145 -2.98 1.76 -14.00
CA ASP A 145 -4.20 1.35 -13.34
C ASP A 145 -4.13 -0.16 -13.03
N ILE A 146 -4.35 -0.53 -11.78
CA ILE A 146 -4.40 -1.93 -11.34
C ILE A 146 -5.85 -2.39 -11.24
N ILE A 147 -6.67 -1.66 -10.50
CA ILE A 147 -8.11 -1.89 -10.37
C ILE A 147 -8.83 -0.57 -10.59
N ILE A 148 -9.80 -0.53 -11.49
CA ILE A 148 -10.65 0.64 -11.74
C ILE A 148 -12.10 0.21 -11.67
N ASP A 149 -12.90 0.90 -10.87
CA ASP A 149 -14.31 0.57 -10.61
C ASP A 149 -14.49 -0.90 -10.19
N GLY A 150 -13.55 -1.42 -9.41
CA GLY A 150 -13.51 -2.81 -8.97
C GLY A 150 -13.09 -3.82 -10.05
N VAL A 151 -12.76 -3.38 -11.26
CA VAL A 151 -12.34 -4.23 -12.38
C VAL A 151 -10.82 -4.31 -12.45
N LEU A 152 -10.27 -5.53 -12.47
CA LEU A 152 -8.84 -5.77 -12.63
C LEU A 152 -8.39 -5.36 -14.04
N LYS A 153 -7.49 -4.38 -14.14
CA LYS A 153 -6.99 -3.87 -15.41
C LYS A 153 -5.63 -4.44 -15.78
N THR A 154 -4.81 -4.77 -14.78
CA THR A 154 -3.41 -5.15 -15.02
C THR A 154 -2.95 -6.16 -13.97
N PHE A 155 -2.25 -7.21 -14.41
CA PHE A 155 -1.42 -8.04 -13.56
C PHE A 155 -0.06 -7.38 -13.36
N ILE A 156 0.63 -7.67 -12.26
CA ILE A 156 1.96 -7.14 -11.95
C ILE A 156 3.00 -8.14 -12.45
N LEU A 157 3.36 -8.02 -13.73
CA LEU A 157 4.22 -8.97 -14.44
C LEU A 157 5.53 -8.32 -14.88
N SER A 158 6.65 -8.95 -14.49
CA SER A 158 7.93 -8.73 -15.16
C SER A 158 7.91 -9.23 -16.60
N GLN A 159 8.94 -8.92 -17.39
CA GLN A 159 9.08 -9.50 -18.75
C GLN A 159 9.10 -11.04 -18.71
N TYR A 160 9.76 -11.63 -17.71
CA TYR A 160 9.74 -13.09 -17.52
C TYR A 160 8.33 -13.61 -17.25
N GLY A 161 7.60 -12.95 -16.36
CA GLY A 161 6.20 -13.29 -16.07
C GLY A 161 5.31 -13.21 -17.30
N ALA A 162 5.44 -12.13 -18.07
CA ALA A 162 4.72 -11.94 -19.32
C ALA A 162 5.00 -13.07 -20.32
N ASN A 163 6.28 -13.43 -20.50
CA ASN A 163 6.67 -14.52 -21.42
C ASN A 163 6.16 -15.90 -20.98
N LYS A 164 5.99 -16.12 -19.67
CA LYS A 164 5.51 -17.41 -19.13
C LYS A 164 4.00 -17.53 -19.16
N THR A 165 3.29 -16.43 -18.94
CA THR A 165 1.81 -16.44 -18.81
C THR A 165 1.09 -16.07 -20.09
N GLY A 166 1.77 -15.37 -21.02
CA GLY A 166 1.17 -14.81 -22.23
C GLY A 166 0.42 -13.49 -22.00
N PHE A 167 0.34 -13.00 -20.78
CA PHE A 167 -0.23 -11.68 -20.47
C PHE A 167 0.78 -10.55 -20.75
N PRO A 168 0.31 -9.31 -20.95
CA PRO A 168 1.20 -8.17 -21.12
C PRO A 168 2.09 -7.93 -19.86
N ARG A 169 3.32 -7.48 -20.10
CA ARG A 169 4.19 -6.96 -19.02
C ARG A 169 3.55 -5.72 -18.40
N SER A 170 3.66 -5.58 -17.08
CA SER A 170 3.21 -4.37 -16.40
C SER A 170 4.10 -3.15 -16.70
N LEU A 171 3.54 -1.96 -16.56
CA LEU A 171 4.24 -0.71 -16.83
C LEU A 171 5.25 -0.35 -15.72
N ASN A 172 5.07 -0.90 -14.53
CA ASN A 172 5.96 -0.74 -13.38
C ASN A 172 5.91 -1.98 -12.48
N SER A 173 6.55 -1.94 -11.31
CA SER A 173 6.65 -3.07 -10.38
C SER A 173 5.48 -3.18 -9.38
N GLY A 174 4.42 -2.39 -9.53
CA GLY A 174 3.26 -2.39 -8.62
C GLY A 174 3.52 -1.75 -7.26
N ASN A 175 4.57 -0.96 -7.13
CA ASN A 175 4.89 -0.17 -5.95
C ASN A 175 4.20 1.21 -6.02
N ASN A 176 4.32 2.00 -4.95
CA ASN A 176 3.75 3.36 -4.87
C ASN A 176 2.24 3.36 -5.17
N LEU A 177 1.52 2.57 -4.39
CA LEU A 177 0.09 2.41 -4.52
C LEU A 177 -0.67 3.69 -4.13
N GLU A 178 -1.63 4.06 -4.96
CA GLU A 178 -2.61 5.10 -4.68
C GLU A 178 -4.00 4.49 -4.71
N VAL A 179 -4.74 4.65 -3.62
CA VAL A 179 -6.18 4.37 -3.57
C VAL A 179 -6.91 5.70 -3.68
N LEU A 180 -7.78 5.84 -4.67
CA LEU A 180 -8.56 7.05 -4.79
C LEU A 180 -9.55 7.16 -3.62
N PRO A 181 -9.67 8.34 -3.00
CA PRO A 181 -10.55 8.53 -1.86
C PRO A 181 -12.02 8.35 -2.24
N GLY A 182 -12.82 7.89 -1.28
CA GLY A 182 -14.26 7.93 -1.35
C GLY A 182 -14.82 9.31 -0.97
N ASP A 183 -16.13 9.36 -0.80
CA ASP A 183 -16.91 10.56 -0.53
C ASP A 183 -17.27 10.76 0.96
N LYS A 184 -16.94 9.78 1.83
CA LYS A 184 -17.28 9.82 3.24
C LYS A 184 -16.11 10.24 4.11
N ALA A 185 -16.36 11.16 5.03
CA ALA A 185 -15.41 11.50 6.09
C ALA A 185 -15.25 10.35 7.10
N LEU A 186 -14.09 10.29 7.76
CA LEU A 186 -13.80 9.23 8.75
C LEU A 186 -14.81 9.24 9.90
N GLU A 187 -15.19 10.41 10.40
CA GLU A 187 -16.16 10.59 11.47
C GLU A 187 -17.56 10.06 11.08
N GLU A 188 -17.94 10.26 9.81
CA GLU A 188 -19.20 9.70 9.28
C GLU A 188 -19.13 8.18 9.20
N MET A 189 -17.97 7.63 8.78
CA MET A 189 -17.77 6.18 8.76
C MET A 189 -17.84 5.58 10.16
N ILE A 190 -17.17 6.20 11.14
CA ILE A 190 -17.16 5.76 12.55
C ILE A 190 -18.59 5.78 13.14
N SER A 191 -19.32 6.87 12.89
CA SER A 191 -20.71 6.98 13.41
C SER A 191 -21.69 6.00 12.76
N GLY A 192 -21.34 5.42 11.64
CA GLY A 192 -22.12 4.40 10.94
C GLY A 192 -21.77 2.95 11.29
N ILE A 193 -20.91 2.74 12.28
CA ILE A 193 -20.58 1.40 12.81
C ILE A 193 -21.44 1.19 14.08
N ASP A 194 -22.23 0.14 14.07
CA ASP A 194 -23.04 -0.31 15.21
C ASP A 194 -22.21 -1.19 16.13
#